data_e3e9d067c8f718858db528254c2666a9
#
_entry.id   e3e9d067c8f718858db528254c2666a9
#
_cell.length_a   1.000
_cell.length_b   1.000
_cell.length_c   1.000
_cell.angle_alpha   90.00
_cell.angle_beta   90.00
_cell.angle_gamma   90.00
#
_symmetry.space_group_name_H-M   'P 1'
#
loop_
_entity.id
_entity.type
_entity.pdbx_description
1 polymer ?
#
loop_
_entity_poly.entity_id
_entity_poly.type
_entity_poly.pdbx_seq_one_letter_code
_entity_poly.pdbx_strand_id
1 'polypeptide(L)'
;FGSLPVIIVGAIIYQTNLITYLRNIEMIAYTTLVFAILLYFADKVKVNKKLDAKLNLSTIIIIGCFQILALVPGVSRSGIVITASRFLKFNRYDSTKISFYLSIPAIAGASFLGLKDLHQETMDFNSMILFTVFLSYFFSKR
;
A
#
# COMPACT_ATOMS: atom_id res chain seq x y z
N PHE A 1 11.11 6.16 6.82
CA PHE A 1 11.87 4.89 7.01
C PHE A 1 10.96 3.66 6.78
N GLY A 2 9.71 3.64 7.29
CA GLY A 2 8.83 2.47 7.17
C GLY A 2 8.45 2.07 5.74
N SER A 3 8.48 2.97 4.78
CA SER A 3 8.16 2.66 3.37
C SER A 3 9.40 2.33 2.53
N LEU A 4 10.62 2.46 3.09
CA LEU A 4 11.85 2.12 2.36
C LEU A 4 11.88 0.66 1.87
N PRO A 5 11.53 -0.34 2.70
CA PRO A 5 11.56 -1.74 2.26
C PRO A 5 10.67 -1.99 1.03
N VAL A 6 9.44 -1.47 1.03
CA VAL A 6 8.52 -1.68 -0.10
C VAL A 6 8.96 -0.93 -1.35
N ILE A 7 9.59 0.24 -1.23
CA ILE A 7 10.10 0.99 -2.38
C ILE A 7 11.26 0.24 -3.02
N ILE A 8 12.20 -0.27 -2.21
CA ILE A 8 13.35 -1.04 -2.71
C ILE A 8 12.90 -2.32 -3.41
N VAL A 9 12.06 -3.11 -2.75
CA VAL A 9 11.55 -4.37 -3.31
C VAL A 9 10.66 -4.10 -4.53
N GLY A 10 9.83 -3.06 -4.48
CA GLY A 10 9.01 -2.64 -5.61
C GLY A 10 9.84 -2.25 -6.85
N ALA A 11 10.94 -1.52 -6.65
CA ALA A 11 11.85 -1.17 -7.74
C ALA A 11 12.54 -2.41 -8.35
N ILE A 12 12.91 -3.40 -7.52
CA ILE A 12 13.52 -4.66 -8.00
C ILE A 12 12.48 -5.47 -8.80
N ILE A 13 11.26 -5.62 -8.28
CA ILE A 13 10.19 -6.37 -8.93
C ILE A 13 9.76 -5.69 -10.24
N TYR A 14 9.78 -4.37 -10.28
CA TYR A 14 9.51 -3.61 -11.49
C TYR A 14 10.48 -3.95 -12.62
N GLN A 15 11.78 -4.11 -12.32
CA GLN A 15 12.80 -4.48 -13.32
C GLN A 15 12.66 -5.94 -13.84
N THR A 16 12.07 -6.83 -13.05
CA THR A 16 11.97 -8.26 -13.38
C THR A 16 10.69 -8.65 -14.12
N ASN A 17 9.77 -7.71 -14.38
CA ASN A 17 8.45 -7.98 -14.99
C ASN A 17 7.62 -9.08 -14.28
N LEU A 18 7.99 -9.44 -13.06
CA LEU A 18 7.39 -10.53 -12.30
C LEU A 18 5.90 -10.27 -11.99
N ILE A 19 5.52 -9.01 -11.87
CA ILE A 19 4.13 -8.60 -11.60
C ILE A 19 3.19 -9.03 -12.73
N THR A 20 3.66 -9.02 -13.96
CA THR A 20 2.84 -9.40 -15.14
C THR A 20 2.43 -10.87 -15.06
N TYR A 21 3.31 -11.73 -14.55
CA TYR A 21 3.04 -13.15 -14.38
C TYR A 21 2.05 -13.46 -13.25
N LEU A 22 2.05 -12.62 -12.20
CA LEU A 22 1.17 -12.77 -11.04
C LEU A 22 -0.22 -12.13 -11.24
N ARG A 23 -0.46 -11.44 -12.35
CA ARG A 23 -1.72 -10.77 -12.66
C ARG A 23 -2.78 -11.71 -13.23
N ASN A 24 -3.04 -12.82 -12.55
CA ASN A 24 -4.14 -13.71 -12.87
C ASN A 24 -5.35 -13.40 -11.97
N ILE A 25 -6.56 -13.39 -12.53
CA ILE A 25 -7.81 -13.11 -11.80
C ILE A 25 -8.00 -14.07 -10.63
N GLU A 26 -7.67 -15.35 -10.81
CA GLU A 26 -7.74 -16.36 -9.76
C GLU A 26 -6.79 -16.05 -8.59
N MET A 27 -5.55 -15.67 -8.90
CA MET A 27 -4.58 -15.26 -7.87
C MET A 27 -5.08 -14.05 -7.08
N ILE A 28 -5.65 -13.05 -7.75
CA ILE A 28 -6.20 -11.86 -7.11
C ILE A 28 -7.35 -12.25 -6.16
N ALA A 29 -8.24 -13.14 -6.59
CA ALA A 29 -9.35 -13.60 -5.77
C ALA A 29 -8.86 -14.34 -4.51
N TYR A 30 -7.94 -15.30 -4.66
CA TYR A 30 -7.38 -16.04 -3.53
C TYR A 30 -6.60 -15.14 -2.56
N THR A 31 -5.74 -14.27 -3.06
CA THR A 31 -4.96 -13.37 -2.21
C THR A 31 -5.87 -12.41 -1.45
N THR A 32 -6.86 -11.82 -2.11
CA THR A 32 -7.83 -10.93 -1.45
C THR A 32 -8.58 -11.66 -0.33
N LEU A 33 -9.03 -12.88 -0.57
CA LEU A 33 -9.73 -13.69 0.43
C LEU A 33 -8.84 -14.02 1.63
N VAL A 34 -7.61 -14.49 1.38
CA VAL A 34 -6.65 -14.83 2.44
C VAL A 34 -6.33 -13.61 3.31
N PHE A 35 -6.05 -12.46 2.69
CA PHE A 35 -5.72 -11.24 3.44
C PHE A 35 -6.93 -10.61 4.13
N ALA A 36 -8.16 -10.80 3.62
CA ALA A 36 -9.38 -10.42 4.33
C ALA A 36 -9.57 -11.24 5.61
N ILE A 37 -9.34 -12.55 5.54
CA ILE A 37 -9.38 -13.45 6.71
C ILE A 37 -8.29 -13.05 7.72
N LEU A 38 -7.10 -12.74 7.25
CA LEU A 38 -5.98 -12.33 8.09
C LEU A 38 -6.28 -11.02 8.82
N LEU A 39 -6.88 -10.04 8.15
CA LEU A 39 -7.34 -8.79 8.74
C LEU A 39 -8.43 -9.04 9.80
N TYR A 40 -9.37 -9.95 9.54
CA TYR A 40 -10.40 -10.34 10.49
C TYR A 40 -9.82 -10.90 11.80
N PHE A 41 -8.82 -11.78 11.71
CA PHE A 41 -8.12 -12.29 12.90
C PHE A 41 -7.31 -11.20 13.61
N ALA A 42 -6.62 -10.34 12.85
CA ALA A 42 -5.87 -9.22 13.42
C ALA A 42 -6.78 -8.25 14.18
N ASP A 43 -8.01 -8.05 13.71
CA ASP A 43 -8.97 -7.15 14.35
C ASP A 43 -9.49 -7.66 15.71
N LYS A 44 -9.44 -8.98 15.94
CA LYS A 44 -9.77 -9.59 17.24
C LYS A 44 -8.69 -9.45 18.30
N VAL A 45 -7.48 -9.02 17.94
CA VAL A 45 -6.38 -8.87 18.89
C VAL A 45 -6.71 -7.77 19.92
N LYS A 46 -6.52 -8.10 21.22
CA LYS A 46 -6.73 -7.15 22.31
C LYS A 46 -5.77 -5.97 22.19
N VAL A 47 -6.32 -4.76 22.29
CA VAL A 47 -5.58 -3.50 22.18
C VAL A 47 -4.86 -3.19 23.48
N ASN A 48 -3.55 -2.97 23.40
CA ASN A 48 -2.73 -2.60 24.55
C ASN A 48 -1.84 -1.38 24.28
N LYS A 49 -1.79 -0.86 23.04
CA LYS A 49 -0.92 0.23 22.64
C LYS A 49 -1.71 1.38 22.02
N LYS A 50 -1.34 2.61 22.38
CA LYS A 50 -1.76 3.84 21.70
C LYS A 50 -0.57 4.41 20.92
N LEU A 51 -0.85 5.18 19.86
CA LEU A 51 0.17 5.80 19.00
C LEU A 51 1.12 6.70 19.77
N ASP A 52 0.63 7.36 20.84
CA ASP A 52 1.40 8.24 21.70
C ASP A 52 2.46 7.50 22.56
N ALA A 53 2.33 6.18 22.73
CA ALA A 53 3.36 5.33 23.33
C ALA A 53 4.41 4.98 22.27
N LYS A 54 5.40 5.89 22.07
CA LYS A 54 6.64 5.76 21.28
C LYS A 54 6.56 4.71 20.17
N LEU A 55 6.29 5.16 18.94
CA LEU A 55 6.59 4.37 17.74
C LEU A 55 8.07 4.02 17.76
N ASN A 56 8.39 2.83 18.23
CA ASN A 56 9.75 2.34 18.24
C ASN A 56 10.17 2.04 16.79
N LEU A 57 11.40 2.35 16.44
CA LEU A 57 11.94 2.14 15.09
C LEU A 57 11.70 0.71 14.60
N SER A 58 11.85 -0.27 15.50
CA SER A 58 11.53 -1.68 15.24
C SER A 58 10.09 -1.91 14.81
N THR A 59 9.13 -1.23 15.44
CA THR A 59 7.71 -1.33 15.08
C THR A 59 7.46 -0.81 13.65
N ILE A 60 8.09 0.31 13.29
CA ILE A 60 7.97 0.92 11.96
C ILE A 60 8.58 0.00 10.90
N ILE A 61 9.73 -0.61 11.18
CA ILE A 61 10.39 -1.55 10.26
C ILE A 61 9.53 -2.80 10.06
N ILE A 62 8.97 -3.38 11.13
CA ILE A 62 8.09 -4.55 11.03
C ILE A 62 6.89 -4.22 10.15
N ILE A 63 6.20 -3.10 10.37
CA ILE A 63 5.07 -2.68 9.55
C ILE A 63 5.50 -2.46 8.09
N GLY A 64 6.67 -1.88 7.87
CA GLY A 64 7.26 -1.68 6.54
C GLY A 64 7.57 -3.00 5.81
N CYS A 65 8.05 -4.01 6.53
CA CYS A 65 8.25 -5.36 5.97
C CYS A 65 6.91 -6.01 5.57
N PHE A 66 5.88 -5.88 6.39
CA PHE A 66 4.53 -6.34 6.01
C PHE A 66 4.00 -5.61 4.77
N GLN A 67 4.37 -4.35 4.58
CA GLN A 67 3.97 -3.57 3.40
C GLN A 67 4.53 -4.15 2.09
N ILE A 68 5.62 -4.92 2.12
CA ILE A 68 6.14 -5.63 0.93
C ILE A 68 5.10 -6.59 0.35
N LEU A 69 4.28 -7.21 1.20
CA LEU A 69 3.21 -8.11 0.76
C LEU A 69 2.14 -7.38 -0.09
N ALA A 70 2.05 -6.06 0.02
CA ALA A 70 1.15 -5.26 -0.80
C ALA A 70 1.58 -5.17 -2.28
N LEU A 71 2.78 -5.65 -2.63
CA LEU A 71 3.22 -5.77 -4.02
C LEU A 71 2.57 -6.96 -4.73
N VAL A 72 2.02 -7.91 -3.97
CA VAL A 72 1.26 -9.03 -4.52
C VAL A 72 -0.11 -8.53 -5.00
N PRO A 73 -0.51 -8.83 -6.26
CA PRO A 73 -1.82 -8.45 -6.77
C PRO A 73 -2.96 -9.02 -5.92
N GLY A 74 -3.95 -8.16 -5.59
CA GLY A 74 -5.08 -8.53 -4.73
C GLY A 74 -4.88 -8.20 -3.24
N VAL A 75 -3.65 -7.91 -2.81
CA VAL A 75 -3.39 -7.47 -1.44
C VAL A 75 -3.62 -5.97 -1.30
N SER A 76 -4.57 -5.60 -0.47
CA SER A 76 -4.80 -4.19 -0.15
C SER A 76 -3.63 -3.62 0.65
N ARG A 77 -2.96 -2.56 0.13
CA ARG A 77 -1.84 -1.89 0.83
C ARG A 77 -2.26 -1.37 2.20
N SER A 78 -3.38 -0.67 2.27
CA SER A 78 -3.92 -0.18 3.55
C SER A 78 -4.31 -1.34 4.46
N GLY A 79 -4.93 -2.38 3.91
CA GLY A 79 -5.34 -3.57 4.64
C GLY A 79 -4.17 -4.28 5.33
N ILE A 80 -3.06 -4.50 4.62
CA ILE A 80 -1.90 -5.20 5.20
C ILE A 80 -1.20 -4.37 6.30
N VAL A 81 -1.10 -3.04 6.13
CA VAL A 81 -0.54 -2.15 7.14
C VAL A 81 -1.43 -2.11 8.39
N ILE A 82 -2.75 -2.04 8.22
CA ILE A 82 -3.70 -2.12 9.33
C ILE A 82 -3.57 -3.48 10.03
N THR A 83 -3.51 -4.58 9.28
CA THR A 83 -3.32 -5.94 9.80
C THR A 83 -2.06 -6.03 10.66
N ALA A 84 -0.92 -5.58 10.15
CA ALA A 84 0.35 -5.58 10.88
C ALA A 84 0.26 -4.74 12.15
N SER A 85 -0.31 -3.54 12.06
CA SER A 85 -0.47 -2.64 13.21
C SER A 85 -1.39 -3.23 14.27
N ARG A 86 -2.46 -3.93 13.86
CA ARG A 86 -3.37 -4.63 14.78
C ARG A 86 -2.68 -5.80 15.49
N PHE A 87 -1.88 -6.59 14.79
CA PHE A 87 -1.06 -7.65 15.41
C PHE A 87 -0.05 -7.08 16.42
N LEU A 88 0.46 -5.88 16.18
CA LEU A 88 1.31 -5.15 17.12
C LEU A 88 0.52 -4.48 18.26
N LYS A 89 -0.79 -4.77 18.37
CA LYS A 89 -1.72 -4.38 19.43
C LYS A 89 -2.09 -2.88 19.43
N PHE A 90 -1.95 -2.18 18.31
CA PHE A 90 -2.50 -0.83 18.15
C PHE A 90 -4.02 -0.87 18.02
N ASN A 91 -4.70 0.22 18.42
CA ASN A 91 -6.13 0.36 18.22
C ASN A 91 -6.48 0.57 16.72
N ARG A 92 -7.75 0.49 16.35
CA ARG A 92 -8.20 0.64 14.95
C ARG A 92 -7.86 2.02 14.40
N TYR A 93 -8.12 3.07 15.16
CA TYR A 93 -7.87 4.45 14.77
C TYR A 93 -6.38 4.69 14.48
N ASP A 94 -5.50 4.29 15.37
CA ASP A 94 -4.06 4.46 15.21
C ASP A 94 -3.51 3.59 14.07
N SER A 95 -4.03 2.37 13.89
CA SER A 95 -3.66 1.50 12.77
C SER A 95 -3.99 2.13 11.42
N THR A 96 -5.16 2.75 11.31
CA THR A 96 -5.57 3.48 10.11
C THR A 96 -4.68 4.70 9.88
N LYS A 97 -4.38 5.46 10.93
CA LYS A 97 -3.51 6.63 10.88
C LYS A 97 -2.09 6.26 10.42
N ILE A 98 -1.52 5.18 10.94
CA ILE A 98 -0.23 4.63 10.49
C ILE A 98 -0.28 4.26 9.01
N SER A 99 -1.36 3.61 8.58
CA SER A 99 -1.55 3.22 7.18
C SER A 99 -1.56 4.44 6.25
N PHE A 100 -2.25 5.51 6.61
CA PHE A 100 -2.24 6.75 5.83
C PHE A 100 -0.85 7.37 5.74
N TYR A 101 -0.13 7.49 6.85
CA TYR A 101 1.21 8.06 6.84
C TYR A 101 2.20 7.26 5.99
N LEU A 102 2.11 5.93 6.00
CA LEU A 102 2.98 5.09 5.18
C LEU A 102 2.56 5.07 3.70
N SER A 103 1.30 5.37 3.38
CA SER A 103 0.82 5.40 2.00
C SER A 103 1.40 6.57 1.21
N ILE A 104 1.61 7.73 1.83
CA ILE A 104 2.08 8.94 1.16
C ILE A 104 3.42 8.71 0.44
N PRO A 105 4.51 8.29 1.11
CA PRO A 105 5.79 8.07 0.43
C PRO A 105 5.76 6.89 -0.54
N ALA A 106 4.94 5.88 -0.27
CA ALA A 106 4.80 4.73 -1.16
C ALA A 106 4.06 5.08 -2.46
N ILE A 107 3.02 5.91 -2.39
CA ILE A 107 2.30 6.41 -3.57
C ILE A 107 3.21 7.36 -4.35
N ALA A 108 3.95 8.25 -3.69
CA ALA A 108 4.90 9.13 -4.34
C ALA A 108 5.98 8.35 -5.11
N GLY A 109 6.53 7.28 -4.52
CA GLY A 109 7.49 6.40 -5.18
C GLY A 109 6.89 5.68 -6.40
N ALA A 110 5.68 5.15 -6.27
CA ALA A 110 4.98 4.50 -7.39
C ALA A 110 4.65 5.48 -8.52
N SER A 111 4.23 6.71 -8.19
CA SER A 111 3.96 7.75 -9.17
C SER A 111 5.21 8.17 -9.92
N PHE A 112 6.37 8.25 -9.24
CA PHE A 112 7.64 8.58 -9.88
C PHE A 112 8.06 7.51 -10.90
N LEU A 113 7.89 6.24 -10.59
CA LEU A 113 8.13 5.14 -11.53
C LEU A 113 7.16 5.19 -12.71
N GLY A 114 5.87 5.40 -12.45
CA GLY A 114 4.85 5.50 -13.51
C GLY A 114 5.08 6.68 -14.46
N LEU A 115 5.55 7.84 -13.95
CA LEU A 115 5.91 8.98 -14.79
C LEU A 115 7.10 8.68 -15.72
N LYS A 116 8.05 7.87 -15.26
CA LYS A 116 9.18 7.44 -16.09
C LYS A 116 8.73 6.58 -17.27
N ASP A 117 7.74 5.70 -17.05
CA ASP A 117 7.17 4.87 -18.12
C ASP A 117 6.41 5.71 -19.14
N LEU A 118 5.62 6.68 -18.67
CA LEU A 118 4.88 7.59 -19.54
C LEU A 118 5.80 8.45 -20.41
N HIS A 119 7.01 8.75 -19.95
CA HIS A 119 7.99 9.52 -20.75
C HIS A 119 8.66 8.68 -21.84
N GLN A 120 8.65 7.36 -21.73
CA GLN A 120 9.19 6.43 -22.73
C GLN A 120 8.15 6.04 -23.81
N GLU A 121 6.88 6.06 -23.46
CA GLU A 121 5.80 5.92 -24.44
C GLU A 121 5.37 7.32 -24.87
N THR A 122 5.46 7.61 -26.17
CA THR A 122 4.88 8.83 -26.78
C THR A 122 3.36 8.80 -26.61
N MET A 123 2.92 9.10 -25.41
CA MET A 123 1.51 9.27 -25.15
C MET A 123 1.09 10.64 -25.69
N ASP A 124 0.21 10.61 -26.68
CA ASP A 124 -0.68 11.74 -26.92
C ASP A 124 -1.34 12.07 -25.59
N PHE A 125 -0.99 13.24 -25.06
CA PHE A 125 -1.49 13.76 -23.80
C PHE A 125 -2.97 14.06 -24.01
N ASN A 126 -3.78 13.01 -23.97
CA ASN A 126 -5.16 13.03 -24.38
C ASN A 126 -5.96 13.90 -23.42
N SER A 127 -6.79 14.77 -23.95
CA SER A 127 -7.75 15.58 -23.20
C SER A 127 -8.53 14.77 -22.13
N MET A 128 -8.64 13.46 -22.34
CA MET A 128 -9.26 12.50 -21.44
C MET A 128 -8.52 12.37 -20.10
N ILE A 129 -7.18 12.43 -20.08
CA ILE A 129 -6.38 12.35 -18.84
C ILE A 129 -6.58 13.64 -18.03
N LEU A 130 -6.54 14.80 -18.69
CA LEU A 130 -6.80 16.09 -18.03
C LEU A 130 -8.21 16.15 -17.46
N PHE A 131 -9.21 15.66 -18.20
CA PHE A 131 -10.59 15.61 -17.76
C PHE A 131 -10.75 14.68 -16.53
N THR A 132 -10.10 13.52 -16.51
CA THR A 132 -10.13 12.57 -15.38
C THR A 132 -9.49 13.17 -14.14
N VAL A 133 -8.34 13.83 -14.28
CA VAL A 133 -7.66 14.52 -13.16
C VAL A 133 -8.53 15.66 -12.62
N PHE A 134 -9.15 16.44 -13.50
CA PHE A 134 -10.04 17.52 -13.10
C PHE A 134 -11.28 16.99 -12.35
N LEU A 135 -11.92 15.94 -12.85
CA LEU A 135 -13.05 15.28 -12.16
C LEU A 135 -12.62 14.74 -10.80
N SER A 136 -11.50 14.04 -10.71
CA SER A 136 -10.99 13.49 -9.47
C SER A 136 -10.75 14.59 -8.42
N TYR A 137 -10.14 15.70 -8.83
CA TYR A 137 -9.92 16.86 -7.96
C TYR A 137 -11.25 17.48 -7.49
N PHE A 138 -12.21 17.64 -8.39
CA PHE A 138 -13.49 18.26 -8.08
C PHE A 138 -14.31 17.42 -7.10
N PHE A 139 -14.36 16.10 -7.29
CA PHE A 139 -15.08 15.19 -6.38
C PHE A 139 -14.35 14.94 -5.07
N SER A 140 -13.03 15.06 -5.02
CA SER A 140 -12.25 14.93 -3.78
C SER A 140 -12.45 16.10 -2.82
N LYS A 141 -12.92 17.25 -3.30
CA LYS A 141 -13.10 18.47 -2.50
C LYS A 141 -14.46 18.54 -1.77
N ARG A 142 -15.31 17.53 -1.92
CA ARG A 142 -16.62 17.45 -1.28
C ARG A 142 -16.60 16.46 -0.12
#